data_f4814e569fe6736ebc021d070b24f939
#
_entry.id   f4814e569fe6736ebc021d070b24f939
#
_cell.length_a   1.000
_cell.length_b   1.000
_cell.length_c   1.000
_cell.angle_alpha   90.00
_cell.angle_beta   90.00
_cell.angle_gamma   90.00
#
_symmetry.space_group_name_H-M   'P 1'
#
loop_
_entity.id
_entity.type
_entity.pdbx_description
1 polymer ?
#
loop_
_entity_poly.entity_id
_entity_poly.type
_entity_poly.pdbx_seq_one_letter_code
_entity_poly.pdbx_strand_id
1 'polypeptide(L)'
;MPDANLVADVYDVDSGGRATLISRGTYLLAGSGPVGFDLYGDDWKLPAGHRVGVLLTSSNSEWWLHRPTLQPVTVSSASISLPWRSCEGGAAIDGGPSIKLDSYKTSAPFPVPAATIAAATDPSFALPGALGACS
;
A
#
# COMPACT_ATOMS: atom_id res chain seq x y z
N MET A 1 15.08 16.67 18.29
CA MET A 1 15.40 15.69 17.23
C MET A 1 15.23 16.37 15.90
N PRO A 2 16.11 16.16 14.92
CA PRO A 2 15.84 16.65 13.58
C PRO A 2 14.59 15.96 13.03
N ASP A 3 13.76 16.73 12.35
CA ASP A 3 12.56 16.20 11.70
C ASP A 3 12.94 15.16 10.65
N ALA A 4 12.27 14.02 10.63
CA ALA A 4 12.49 12.96 9.67
C ALA A 4 11.23 12.73 8.83
N ASN A 5 11.39 12.38 7.59
CA ASN A 5 10.27 11.94 6.77
C ASN A 5 9.92 10.49 7.09
N LEU A 6 8.63 10.20 7.10
CA LEU A 6 8.07 8.85 7.06
C LEU A 6 7.18 8.77 5.83
N VAL A 7 7.48 7.83 4.95
CA VAL A 7 6.69 7.52 3.76
C VAL A 7 6.10 6.12 3.95
N ALA A 8 4.81 6.00 3.73
CA ALA A 8 4.11 4.73 3.66
C ALA A 8 3.61 4.52 2.24
N ASP A 9 4.11 3.50 1.58
CA ASP A 9 3.63 3.05 0.27
C ASP A 9 2.83 1.75 0.46
N VAL A 10 1.64 1.68 -0.13
CA VAL A 10 0.77 0.49 -0.10
C VAL A 10 0.73 -0.14 -1.47
N TYR A 11 0.92 -1.43 -1.52
CA TYR A 11 1.04 -2.21 -2.74
C TYR A 11 0.03 -3.34 -2.83
N ASP A 12 -0.42 -3.60 -4.03
CA ASP A 12 -1.00 -4.86 -4.46
C ASP A 12 0.15 -5.79 -4.86
N VAL A 13 0.33 -6.89 -4.14
CA VAL A 13 1.37 -7.89 -4.42
C VAL A 13 0.71 -9.14 -4.97
N ASP A 14 1.00 -9.45 -6.23
CA ASP A 14 0.44 -10.61 -6.90
C ASP A 14 1.03 -11.94 -6.39
N SER A 15 0.48 -13.06 -6.82
CA SER A 15 0.95 -14.40 -6.43
C SER A 15 2.39 -14.71 -6.90
N GLY A 16 2.89 -14.00 -7.89
CA GLY A 16 4.27 -14.09 -8.38
C GLY A 16 5.25 -13.18 -7.65
N GLY A 17 4.77 -12.39 -6.69
CA GLY A 17 5.59 -11.45 -5.93
C GLY A 17 5.84 -10.11 -6.63
N ARG A 18 5.03 -9.75 -7.64
CA ARG A 18 5.11 -8.43 -8.28
C ARG A 18 4.24 -7.44 -7.52
N ALA A 19 4.84 -6.34 -7.11
CA ALA A 19 4.18 -5.28 -6.35
C ALA A 19 3.78 -4.11 -7.24
N THR A 20 2.52 -3.74 -7.22
CA THR A 20 1.97 -2.55 -7.89
C THR A 20 1.55 -1.55 -6.83
N LEU A 21 2.07 -0.33 -6.88
CA LEU A 21 1.69 0.72 -5.94
C LEU A 21 0.22 1.10 -6.14
N ILE A 22 -0.56 1.12 -5.05
CA ILE A 22 -1.98 1.48 -5.08
C ILE A 22 -2.29 2.73 -4.26
N SER A 23 -1.53 2.99 -3.19
CA SER A 23 -1.70 4.20 -2.40
C SER A 23 -0.41 4.57 -1.68
N ARG A 24 -0.32 5.82 -1.25
CA ARG A 24 0.81 6.32 -0.46
C ARG A 24 0.42 7.47 0.44
N GLY A 25 1.25 7.71 1.43
CA GLY A 25 1.14 8.88 2.29
C GLY A 25 2.49 9.24 2.88
N THR A 26 2.61 10.48 3.34
CA THR A 26 3.83 10.97 3.98
C THR A 26 3.51 11.69 5.27
N TYR A 27 4.44 11.63 6.19
CA TYR A 27 4.37 12.34 7.45
C TYR A 27 5.75 12.90 7.84
N LEU A 28 5.78 14.11 8.35
CA LEU A 28 6.99 14.71 8.90
C LEU A 28 7.05 14.45 10.41
N LEU A 29 7.99 13.62 10.82
CA LEU A 29 8.19 13.29 12.23
C LEU A 29 8.87 14.45 12.94
N ALA A 30 8.22 15.03 13.94
CA ALA A 30 8.73 16.11 14.78
C ALA A 30 9.05 15.61 16.20
N GLY A 31 9.66 14.46 16.32
CA GLY A 31 10.01 13.84 17.59
C GLY A 31 9.66 12.34 17.64
N SER A 32 9.61 11.78 18.85
CA SER A 32 9.20 10.40 19.08
C SER A 32 7.81 10.34 19.69
N GLY A 33 7.08 9.28 19.41
CA GLY A 33 5.73 9.04 19.92
C GLY A 33 4.82 8.42 18.84
N PRO A 34 3.55 8.19 19.19
CA PRO A 34 2.58 7.67 18.22
C PRO A 34 2.28 8.72 17.16
N VAL A 35 2.21 8.28 15.91
CA VAL A 35 1.83 9.11 14.76
C VAL A 35 0.72 8.40 13.97
N GLY A 36 -0.16 9.18 13.37
CA GLY A 36 -1.18 8.70 12.46
C GLY A 36 -1.35 9.68 11.31
N PHE A 37 -1.54 9.17 10.11
CA PHE A 37 -1.78 9.99 8.93
C PHE A 37 -2.57 9.19 7.90
N ASP A 38 -3.28 9.93 7.06
CA ASP A 38 -4.08 9.33 6.00
C ASP A 38 -3.24 9.05 4.77
N LEU A 39 -3.61 7.99 4.08
CA LEU A 39 -3.12 7.68 2.74
C LEU A 39 -4.05 8.30 1.69
N TYR A 40 -3.59 8.41 0.47
CA TYR A 40 -4.47 8.79 -0.63
C TYR A 40 -5.58 7.75 -0.80
N GLY A 41 -6.82 8.25 -0.93
CA GLY A 41 -7.96 7.40 -1.23
C GLY A 41 -7.84 6.83 -2.65
N ASP A 42 -8.10 5.54 -2.79
CA ASP A 42 -8.18 4.86 -4.07
C ASP A 42 -9.26 3.77 -4.02
N ASP A 43 -9.88 3.49 -5.15
CA ASP A 43 -10.82 2.38 -5.31
C ASP A 43 -10.14 1.27 -6.12
N TRP A 44 -9.47 0.37 -5.40
CA TRP A 44 -8.68 -0.70 -6.00
C TRP A 44 -9.32 -2.06 -5.76
N LYS A 45 -9.52 -2.82 -6.81
CA LYS A 45 -9.96 -4.22 -6.72
C LYS A 45 -8.74 -5.11 -6.54
N LEU A 46 -8.61 -5.71 -5.36
CA LEU A 46 -7.56 -6.69 -5.09
C LEU A 46 -7.99 -8.06 -5.61
N PRO A 47 -7.30 -8.65 -6.60
CA PRO A 47 -7.63 -9.96 -7.13
C PRO A 47 -7.43 -11.08 -6.10
N ALA A 48 -8.11 -12.21 -6.28
CA ALA A 48 -7.91 -13.38 -5.44
C ALA A 48 -6.46 -13.87 -5.49
N GLY A 49 -5.89 -14.23 -4.33
CA GLY A 49 -4.50 -14.67 -4.20
C GLY A 49 -3.48 -13.55 -4.12
N HIS A 50 -3.89 -12.29 -4.30
CA HIS A 50 -3.03 -11.14 -4.05
C HIS A 50 -2.96 -10.79 -2.56
N ARG A 51 -2.00 -9.97 -2.19
CA ARG A 51 -1.74 -9.52 -0.82
C ARG A 51 -1.59 -8.02 -0.78
N VAL A 52 -1.95 -7.41 0.35
CA VAL A 52 -1.59 -6.01 0.62
C VAL A 52 -0.18 -5.98 1.21
N GLY A 53 0.70 -5.24 0.57
CA GLY A 53 2.04 -4.94 1.07
C GLY A 53 2.12 -3.50 1.56
N VAL A 54 2.80 -3.26 2.67
CA VAL A 54 3.08 -1.92 3.18
C VAL A 54 4.58 -1.76 3.33
N LEU A 55 5.13 -0.72 2.70
CA LEU A 55 6.53 -0.36 2.79
C LEU A 55 6.66 0.97 3.53
N LEU A 56 7.39 0.97 4.65
CA LEU A 56 7.74 2.17 5.37
C LEU A 56 9.17 2.57 5.06
N THR A 57 9.36 3.81 4.60
CA THR A 57 10.68 4.35 4.24
C THR A 57 10.84 5.78 4.72
N SER A 58 12.05 6.30 4.68
CA SER A 58 12.33 7.70 4.96
C SER A 58 12.25 8.60 3.72
N SER A 59 12.18 8.02 2.55
CA SER A 59 12.06 8.73 1.28
C SER A 59 11.54 7.81 0.18
N ASN A 60 10.97 8.42 -0.85
CA ASN A 60 10.69 7.78 -2.11
C ASN A 60 11.36 8.65 -3.18
N SER A 61 12.35 8.11 -3.89
CA SER A 61 13.22 8.86 -4.79
C SER A 61 12.49 9.56 -5.93
N GLU A 62 11.34 9.03 -6.32
CA GLU A 62 10.54 9.56 -7.43
C GLU A 62 9.51 10.60 -6.99
N TRP A 63 9.15 10.60 -5.72
CA TRP A 63 8.01 11.39 -5.25
C TRP A 63 8.30 12.26 -4.04
N TRP A 64 9.19 11.83 -3.14
CA TRP A 64 9.49 12.56 -1.91
C TRP A 64 10.99 12.67 -1.68
N LEU A 65 11.48 13.90 -1.59
CA LEU A 65 12.90 14.17 -1.38
C LEU A 65 13.41 13.60 -0.07
N HIS A 66 14.54 12.93 -0.13
CA HIS A 66 15.25 12.48 1.04
C HIS A 66 15.68 13.67 1.91
N ARG A 67 15.35 13.60 3.20
CA ARG A 67 15.84 14.54 4.20
C ARG A 67 16.86 13.82 5.08
N PRO A 68 18.17 14.03 4.87
CA PRO A 68 19.18 13.32 5.63
C PRO A 68 19.18 13.84 7.08
N THR A 69 18.79 12.99 8.02
CA THR A 69 18.82 13.29 9.45
C THR A 69 20.04 12.73 10.14
N LEU A 70 20.78 11.80 9.48
CA LEU A 70 21.89 11.02 10.01
C LEU A 70 21.52 10.25 11.30
N GLN A 71 20.24 10.07 11.55
CA GLN A 71 19.69 9.35 12.71
C GLN A 71 18.72 8.27 12.21
N PRO A 72 18.79 7.07 12.75
CA PRO A 72 17.83 6.03 12.43
C PRO A 72 16.45 6.37 13.00
N VAL A 73 15.40 6.05 12.26
CA VAL A 73 14.02 6.03 12.75
C VAL A 73 13.67 4.59 13.08
N THR A 74 13.29 4.35 14.34
CA THR A 74 12.83 3.04 14.79
C THR A 74 11.31 3.03 14.85
N VAL A 75 10.69 2.12 14.13
CA VAL A 75 9.25 1.84 14.19
C VAL A 75 9.05 0.60 15.06
N SER A 76 8.48 0.77 16.24
CA SER A 76 8.25 -0.34 17.19
C SER A 76 6.97 -1.14 16.87
N SER A 77 5.97 -0.47 16.31
CA SER A 77 4.74 -1.09 15.83
C SER A 77 4.13 -0.24 14.72
N ALA A 78 3.40 -0.88 13.82
CA ALA A 78 2.64 -0.19 12.79
C ALA A 78 1.30 -0.91 12.59
N SER A 79 0.27 -0.14 12.27
CA SER A 79 -1.03 -0.66 11.85
C SER A 79 -1.55 0.16 10.69
N ILE A 80 -2.36 -0.46 9.86
CA ILE A 80 -3.07 0.20 8.76
C ILE A 80 -4.55 -0.15 8.86
N SER A 81 -5.41 0.84 8.64
CA SER A 81 -6.84 0.64 8.51
C SER A 81 -7.23 0.81 7.05
N LEU A 82 -7.80 -0.24 6.47
CA LEU A 82 -8.24 -0.25 5.08
C LEU A 82 -9.77 -0.35 5.05
N PRO A 83 -10.47 0.65 4.47
CA PRO A 83 -11.90 0.53 4.26
C PRO A 83 -12.18 -0.48 3.14
N TRP A 84 -13.03 -1.46 3.43
CA TRP A 84 -13.46 -2.46 2.46
C TRP A 84 -14.93 -2.26 2.11
N ARG A 85 -15.27 -2.46 0.84
CA ARG A 85 -16.67 -2.58 0.47
C ARG A 85 -17.21 -3.93 0.97
N SER A 86 -18.42 -3.92 1.53
CA SER A 86 -19.11 -5.13 1.98
C SER A 86 -19.76 -5.92 0.84
N CYS A 87 -19.93 -5.28 -0.32
CA CYS A 87 -20.55 -5.88 -1.50
C CYS A 87 -20.04 -5.21 -2.78
N GLU A 88 -20.14 -5.90 -3.91
CA GLU A 88 -19.92 -5.27 -5.21
C GLU A 88 -21.00 -4.19 -5.41
N GLY A 89 -20.58 -2.94 -5.57
CA GLY A 89 -21.48 -1.82 -5.79
C GLY A 89 -22.33 -2.01 -7.05
N GLY A 90 -23.52 -1.39 -7.05
CA GLY A 90 -24.55 -1.55 -8.09
C GLY A 90 -24.02 -1.42 -9.52
N ALA A 91 -24.91 -1.56 -10.48
CA ALA A 91 -24.65 -1.75 -11.92
C ALA A 91 -23.30 -1.17 -12.36
N ALA A 92 -22.37 -2.04 -12.72
CA ALA A 92 -21.10 -1.63 -13.30
C ALA A 92 -21.42 -0.71 -14.50
N ILE A 93 -20.88 0.49 -14.46
CA ILE A 93 -20.84 1.30 -15.68
C ILE A 93 -19.89 0.55 -16.60
N ASP A 94 -20.39 0.11 -17.71
CA ASP A 94 -19.60 -0.59 -18.74
C ASP A 94 -18.64 0.45 -19.35
N GLY A 95 -17.57 0.72 -18.64
CA GLY A 95 -16.45 1.52 -19.12
C GLY A 95 -15.57 0.63 -19.97
N GLY A 96 -15.24 1.05 -21.17
CA GLY A 96 -14.26 0.36 -22.00
C GLY A 96 -12.91 0.19 -21.30
N PRO A 97 -11.96 -0.57 -21.86
CA PRO A 97 -10.65 -0.80 -21.26
C PRO A 97 -9.94 0.53 -20.97
N SER A 98 -9.39 0.67 -19.78
CA SER A 98 -8.58 1.82 -19.41
C SER A 98 -7.13 1.57 -19.83
N ILE A 99 -6.76 2.04 -21.01
CA ILE A 99 -5.40 1.90 -21.55
C ILE A 99 -4.33 2.40 -20.56
N LYS A 100 -4.61 3.49 -19.84
CA LYS A 100 -3.67 4.04 -18.83
C LYS A 100 -3.52 3.12 -17.63
N LEU A 101 -4.61 2.57 -17.12
CA LEU A 101 -4.57 1.63 -16.00
C LEU A 101 -3.89 0.32 -16.38
N ASP A 102 -4.19 -0.20 -17.56
CA ASP A 102 -3.58 -1.42 -18.09
C ASP A 102 -2.07 -1.23 -18.30
N SER A 103 -1.67 -0.09 -18.86
CA SER A 103 -0.25 0.28 -18.99
C SER A 103 0.42 0.40 -17.62
N TYR A 104 -0.23 1.02 -16.65
CA TYR A 104 0.30 1.15 -15.29
C TYR A 104 0.50 -0.22 -14.64
N LYS A 105 -0.50 -1.11 -14.69
CA LYS A 105 -0.42 -2.47 -14.14
C LYS A 105 0.66 -3.33 -14.77
N THR A 106 1.05 -3.05 -16.01
CA THR A 106 2.07 -3.82 -16.73
C THR A 106 3.48 -3.24 -16.61
N SER A 107 3.62 -1.92 -16.50
CA SER A 107 4.92 -1.23 -16.53
C SER A 107 5.45 -0.79 -15.17
N ALA A 108 4.57 -0.58 -14.19
CA ALA A 108 4.95 -0.09 -12.87
C ALA A 108 5.33 -1.16 -11.83
N PRO A 109 4.95 -2.45 -11.95
CA PRO A 109 5.26 -3.44 -10.92
C PRO A 109 6.76 -3.72 -10.80
N PHE A 110 7.21 -3.94 -9.57
CA PHE A 110 8.57 -4.43 -9.28
C PHE A 110 8.52 -5.77 -8.54
N PRO A 111 9.56 -6.64 -8.67
CA PRO A 111 9.59 -7.91 -7.99
C PRO A 111 9.93 -7.74 -6.50
N VAL A 112 9.15 -8.41 -5.64
CA VAL A 112 9.46 -8.53 -4.21
C VAL A 112 10.03 -9.93 -3.97
N PRO A 113 11.21 -10.08 -3.35
CA PRO A 113 11.77 -11.39 -3.06
C PRO A 113 10.82 -12.25 -2.22
N ALA A 114 10.68 -13.52 -2.56
CA ALA A 114 9.79 -14.44 -1.85
C ALA A 114 10.11 -14.55 -0.34
N ALA A 115 11.38 -14.46 0.02
CA ALA A 115 11.81 -14.43 1.41
C ALA A 115 11.29 -13.19 2.16
N THR A 116 11.25 -12.03 1.50
CA THR A 116 10.68 -10.81 2.06
C THR A 116 9.19 -10.95 2.29
N ILE A 117 8.46 -11.51 1.32
CA ILE A 117 7.02 -11.77 1.46
C ILE A 117 6.74 -12.73 2.61
N ALA A 118 7.51 -13.83 2.71
CA ALA A 118 7.33 -14.81 3.77
C ALA A 118 7.63 -14.24 5.16
N ALA A 119 8.66 -13.40 5.28
CA ALA A 119 9.04 -12.75 6.54
C ALA A 119 8.05 -11.66 6.98
N ALA A 120 7.35 -11.02 6.03
CA ALA A 120 6.43 -9.91 6.29
C ALA A 120 4.96 -10.36 6.46
N THR A 121 4.66 -11.66 6.33
CA THR A 121 3.27 -12.13 6.45
C THR A 121 2.77 -11.96 7.88
N ASP A 122 1.72 -11.18 8.06
CA ASP A 122 1.00 -11.06 9.33
C ASP A 122 -0.14 -12.09 9.38
N PRO A 123 -0.04 -13.13 10.22
CA PRO A 123 -1.08 -14.15 10.31
C PRO A 123 -2.37 -13.66 10.99
N SER A 124 -2.34 -12.52 11.67
CA SER A 124 -3.51 -11.93 12.30
C SER A 124 -4.44 -11.19 11.33
N PHE A 125 -3.97 -10.92 10.12
CA PHE A 125 -4.71 -10.21 9.09
C PHE A 125 -5.15 -11.15 7.95
N ALA A 126 -6.45 -11.24 7.74
CA ALA A 126 -7.02 -11.93 6.60
C ALA A 126 -7.79 -10.93 5.72
N LEU A 127 -7.57 -10.99 4.41
CA LEU A 127 -8.38 -10.23 3.47
C LEU A 127 -9.82 -10.76 3.46
N PRO A 128 -10.82 -9.87 3.35
CA PRO A 128 -12.19 -10.30 3.13
C PRO A 128 -12.30 -11.22 1.91
N GLY A 129 -13.19 -12.20 1.98
CA GLY A 129 -13.49 -13.05 0.82
C GLY A 129 -14.10 -12.26 -0.34
N ALA A 130 -14.37 -12.96 -1.44
CA ALA A 130 -15.04 -12.35 -2.59
C ALA A 130 -16.37 -11.70 -2.15
N LEU A 131 -16.58 -10.47 -2.61
CA LEU A 131 -17.81 -9.73 -2.34
C LEU A 131 -18.98 -10.37 -3.11
N GLY A 132 -20.11 -10.51 -2.41
CA GLY A 132 -21.39 -10.82 -3.06
C GLY A 132 -22.02 -9.59 -3.70
N ALA A 133 -23.05 -9.79 -4.51
CA ALA A 133 -23.84 -8.67 -5.03
C ALA A 133 -24.51 -7.90 -3.88
N CYS A 134 -24.59 -6.58 -4.01
CA CYS A 134 -25.38 -5.78 -3.08
C CYS A 134 -26.87 -6.08 -3.29
N SER A 135 -27.58 -6.40 -2.21
CA SER A 135 -29.04 -6.59 -2.19
C SER A 135 -29.76 -5.25 -2.08
#